data_98827d69c1891138c0676c008d0fa3e0
#
_entry.id   98827d69c1891138c0676c008d0fa3e0
#
_cell.length_a   1.000
_cell.length_b   1.000
_cell.length_c   1.000
_cell.angle_alpha   90.00
_cell.angle_beta   90.00
_cell.angle_gamma   90.00
#
_symmetry.space_group_name_H-M   'P 1'
#
loop_
_entity.id
_entity.type
_entity.pdbx_description
1 polymer ?
#
loop_
_entity_poly.entity_id
_entity_poly.type
_entity_poly.pdbx_seq_one_letter_code
_entity_poly.pdbx_strand_id
1 'polypeptide(L)'
;TDILAELGDLHFGRKTIQPTRNEVHTFYEAAADRLKHPLLTLSELECSLVAEAFEHVIAAERYTCYACAIMPDHVHIIIRKHKHVAEEMADKLMAKSRAQLIEAGKRAVTHPTWLAGHGWRVFLEHPDEIRRTIRYVENNPPKDSLPAQAWPFVKLYDGWPLHPGHSPNSPYARALRAAGRYP
;
A
#
# COMPACT_ATOMS: atom_id res chain seq x y z
N THR A 1 4.49 -14.14 -15.72
CA THR A 1 5.64 -13.21 -15.69
C THR A 1 6.39 -13.26 -17.01
N ASP A 2 6.53 -14.43 -17.65
CA ASP A 2 7.29 -14.59 -18.90
C ASP A 2 6.59 -14.00 -20.13
N ILE A 3 5.26 -13.94 -20.13
CA ILE A 3 4.46 -13.40 -21.25
C ILE A 3 4.70 -11.89 -21.45
N LEU A 4 5.04 -11.17 -20.41
CA LEU A 4 5.30 -9.73 -20.48
C LEU A 4 6.78 -9.40 -20.72
N ALA A 5 7.67 -10.37 -20.57
CA ALA A 5 9.12 -10.18 -20.80
C ALA A 5 9.45 -9.75 -22.25
N GLU A 6 8.65 -10.19 -23.21
CA GLU A 6 8.80 -9.82 -24.62
C GLU A 6 8.42 -8.36 -24.92
N LEU A 7 7.68 -7.70 -24.02
CA LEU A 7 7.26 -6.29 -24.16
C LEU A 7 8.30 -5.32 -23.60
N GLY A 8 9.40 -5.85 -23.05
CA GLY A 8 10.45 -5.07 -22.41
C GLY A 8 10.32 -4.99 -20.89
N ASP A 9 11.36 -4.49 -20.27
CA ASP A 9 11.46 -4.41 -18.81
C ASP A 9 10.67 -3.22 -18.24
N LEU A 10 9.42 -3.42 -17.91
CA LEU A 10 8.77 -2.50 -16.97
C LEU A 10 9.24 -2.84 -15.56
N HIS A 11 10.22 -2.10 -15.08
CA HIS A 11 10.84 -2.41 -13.81
C HIS A 11 10.03 -1.90 -12.62
N PHE A 12 9.45 -2.83 -11.89
CA PHE A 12 8.94 -2.58 -10.54
C PHE A 12 10.11 -2.69 -9.54
N GLY A 13 10.41 -1.61 -8.84
CA GLY A 13 11.42 -1.63 -7.78
C GLY A 13 12.07 -0.27 -7.54
N ARG A 14 12.96 -0.19 -6.53
CA ARG A 14 13.78 0.99 -6.26
C ARG A 14 14.78 1.19 -7.40
N LYS A 15 14.39 1.91 -8.42
CA LYS A 15 15.31 2.45 -9.42
C LYS A 15 15.45 3.96 -9.24
N THR A 16 16.61 4.44 -9.55
CA THR A 16 16.92 5.89 -9.54
C THR A 16 16.03 6.65 -10.54
N ILE A 17 15.64 5.99 -11.63
CA ILE A 17 14.75 6.51 -12.65
C ILE A 17 13.54 5.57 -12.69
N GLN A 18 12.38 6.08 -12.34
CA GLN A 18 11.10 5.39 -12.47
C GLN A 18 10.54 5.63 -13.87
N PRO A 19 9.85 4.63 -14.48
CA PRO A 19 9.16 4.84 -15.73
C PRO A 19 8.12 5.96 -15.57
N THR A 20 7.96 6.76 -16.59
CA THR A 20 6.92 7.78 -16.64
C THR A 20 5.53 7.13 -16.71
N ARG A 21 4.50 7.88 -16.32
CA ARG A 21 3.11 7.40 -16.41
C ARG A 21 2.74 6.98 -17.84
N ASN A 22 3.22 7.71 -18.85
CA ASN A 22 2.99 7.38 -20.26
C ASN A 22 3.67 6.05 -20.65
N GLU A 23 4.91 5.81 -20.22
CA GLU A 23 5.60 4.54 -20.48
C GLU A 23 4.86 3.38 -19.83
N VAL A 24 4.39 3.54 -18.59
CA VAL A 24 3.57 2.55 -17.89
C VAL A 24 2.26 2.29 -18.65
N HIS A 25 1.58 3.34 -19.07
CA HIS A 25 0.32 3.26 -19.81
C HIS A 25 0.51 2.53 -21.14
N THR A 26 1.46 2.96 -21.96
CA THR A 26 1.78 2.34 -23.26
C THR A 26 2.15 0.86 -23.13
N PHE A 27 2.94 0.52 -22.09
CA PHE A 27 3.29 -0.86 -21.80
C PHE A 27 2.04 -1.73 -21.51
N TYR A 28 1.15 -1.24 -20.66
CA TYR A 28 -0.07 -1.98 -20.31
C TYR A 28 -1.09 -2.02 -21.44
N GLU A 29 -1.18 -1.00 -22.27
CA GLU A 29 -1.99 -1.03 -23.49
C GLU A 29 -1.48 -2.13 -24.45
N ALA A 30 -0.16 -2.19 -24.67
CA ALA A 30 0.45 -3.23 -25.49
C ALA A 30 0.33 -4.65 -24.87
N ALA A 31 0.21 -4.71 -23.55
CA ALA A 31 0.03 -5.96 -22.83
C ALA A 31 -1.43 -6.42 -22.77
N ALA A 32 -2.40 -5.57 -23.06
CA ALA A 32 -3.82 -5.85 -22.82
C ALA A 32 -4.31 -7.16 -23.46
N ASP A 33 -3.93 -7.41 -24.70
CA ASP A 33 -4.32 -8.64 -25.45
C ASP A 33 -3.64 -9.92 -24.93
N ARG A 34 -2.57 -9.77 -24.14
CA ARG A 34 -1.79 -10.87 -23.57
C ARG A 34 -2.14 -11.17 -22.11
N LEU A 35 -2.89 -10.27 -21.47
CA LEU A 35 -3.29 -10.43 -20.09
C LEU A 35 -4.45 -11.44 -19.99
N LYS A 36 -4.32 -12.40 -19.09
CA LYS A 36 -5.40 -13.36 -18.77
C LYS A 36 -6.67 -12.67 -18.24
N HIS A 37 -6.49 -11.54 -17.59
CA HIS A 37 -7.57 -10.74 -17.02
C HIS A 37 -7.33 -9.27 -17.37
N PRO A 38 -8.39 -8.49 -17.65
CA PRO A 38 -8.24 -7.06 -17.87
C PRO A 38 -7.63 -6.38 -16.65
N LEU A 39 -6.92 -5.29 -16.89
CA LEU A 39 -6.41 -4.45 -15.82
C LEU A 39 -7.57 -3.89 -15.00
N LEU A 40 -7.39 -3.91 -13.70
CA LEU A 40 -8.36 -3.38 -12.77
C LEU A 40 -8.20 -1.86 -12.68
N THR A 41 -9.30 -1.14 -12.89
CA THR A 41 -9.41 0.26 -12.51
C THR A 41 -10.60 0.38 -11.55
N LEU A 42 -10.32 0.80 -10.33
CA LEU A 42 -11.33 1.03 -9.30
C LEU A 42 -12.02 2.38 -9.56
N SER A 43 -13.33 2.38 -9.60
CA SER A 43 -14.13 3.61 -9.51
C SER A 43 -14.06 4.19 -8.09
N GLU A 44 -14.53 5.42 -7.89
CA GLU A 44 -14.61 6.06 -6.57
C GLU A 44 -15.41 5.21 -5.56
N LEU A 45 -16.54 4.66 -6.01
CA LEU A 45 -17.35 3.75 -5.19
C LEU A 45 -16.57 2.50 -4.80
N GLU A 46 -15.82 1.92 -5.73
CA GLU A 46 -15.03 0.72 -5.45
C GLU A 46 -13.83 1.03 -4.53
N CYS A 47 -13.22 2.21 -4.65
CA CYS A 47 -12.23 2.67 -3.68
C CYS A 47 -12.83 2.77 -2.27
N SER A 48 -14.06 3.26 -2.14
CA SER A 48 -14.77 3.32 -0.85
C SER A 48 -15.05 1.94 -0.29
N LEU A 49 -15.50 0.99 -1.10
CA LEU A 49 -15.71 -0.41 -0.70
C LEU A 49 -14.41 -1.09 -0.24
N VAL A 50 -13.30 -0.80 -0.91
CA VAL A 50 -11.97 -1.28 -0.47
C VAL A 50 -11.58 -0.66 0.86
N ALA A 51 -11.85 0.64 1.07
CA ALA A 51 -11.57 1.32 2.33
C ALA A 51 -12.36 0.72 3.50
N GLU A 52 -13.66 0.45 3.31
CA GLU A 52 -14.52 -0.21 4.31
C GLU A 52 -13.99 -1.60 4.67
N ALA A 53 -13.58 -2.38 3.66
CA ALA A 53 -12.98 -3.69 3.89
C ALA A 53 -11.68 -3.60 4.70
N PHE A 54 -10.85 -2.59 4.41
CA PHE A 54 -9.61 -2.34 5.14
C PHE A 54 -9.89 -1.92 6.59
N GLU A 55 -10.88 -1.07 6.82
CA GLU A 55 -11.33 -0.68 8.16
C GLU A 55 -11.70 -1.91 8.99
N HIS A 56 -12.51 -2.82 8.44
CA HIS A 56 -12.88 -4.06 9.11
C HIS A 56 -11.66 -4.92 9.49
N VAL A 57 -10.71 -5.11 8.57
CA VAL A 57 -9.50 -5.90 8.85
C VAL A 57 -8.63 -5.21 9.89
N ILE A 58 -8.41 -3.90 9.73
CA ILE A 58 -7.58 -3.09 10.64
C ILE A 58 -8.14 -3.14 12.07
N ALA A 59 -9.46 -3.03 12.22
CA ALA A 59 -10.12 -3.13 13.50
C ALA A 59 -10.02 -4.55 14.10
N ALA A 60 -10.36 -5.59 13.33
CA ALA A 60 -10.36 -6.97 13.77
C ALA A 60 -8.97 -7.46 14.19
N GLU A 61 -7.95 -7.13 13.42
CA GLU A 61 -6.57 -7.53 13.66
C GLU A 61 -5.80 -6.56 14.57
N ARG A 62 -6.42 -5.42 14.93
CA ARG A 62 -5.82 -4.35 15.75
C ARG A 62 -4.56 -3.76 15.11
N TYR A 63 -4.58 -3.59 13.80
CA TYR A 63 -3.49 -2.90 13.11
C TYR A 63 -3.52 -1.41 13.43
N THR A 64 -2.37 -0.78 13.42
CA THR A 64 -2.25 0.68 13.46
C THR A 64 -1.85 1.17 12.08
N CYS A 65 -2.76 1.82 11.36
CA CYS A 65 -2.52 2.40 10.06
C CYS A 65 -2.21 3.89 10.20
N TYR A 66 -1.09 4.35 9.65
CA TYR A 66 -0.67 5.75 9.71
C TYR A 66 -0.97 6.54 8.43
N ALA A 67 -1.12 5.87 7.31
CA ALA A 67 -1.55 6.49 6.05
C ALA A 67 -2.10 5.42 5.11
N CYS A 68 -3.08 5.78 4.30
CA CYS A 68 -3.61 4.93 3.24
C CYS A 68 -4.09 5.80 2.08
N ALA A 69 -3.67 5.45 0.85
CA ALA A 69 -4.19 6.00 -0.38
C ALA A 69 -4.62 4.83 -1.28
N ILE A 70 -5.91 4.80 -1.62
CA ILE A 70 -6.51 3.81 -2.50
C ILE A 70 -6.66 4.47 -3.87
N MET A 71 -5.74 4.13 -4.76
CA MET A 71 -5.70 4.64 -6.12
C MET A 71 -6.52 3.74 -7.05
N PRO A 72 -6.89 4.19 -8.25
CA PRO A 72 -7.66 3.39 -9.19
C PRO A 72 -7.03 2.03 -9.55
N ASP A 73 -5.72 1.94 -9.53
CA ASP A 73 -4.95 0.78 -10.00
C ASP A 73 -4.02 0.17 -8.93
N HIS A 74 -3.82 0.84 -7.80
CA HIS A 74 -2.97 0.38 -6.72
C HIS A 74 -3.33 0.98 -5.35
N VAL A 75 -2.70 0.47 -4.30
CA VAL A 75 -2.87 0.98 -2.94
C VAL A 75 -1.52 1.25 -2.31
N HIS A 76 -1.40 2.40 -1.66
CA HIS A 76 -0.33 2.69 -0.72
C HIS A 76 -0.87 2.64 0.70
N ILE A 77 -0.25 1.87 1.57
CA ILE A 77 -0.65 1.79 2.97
C ILE A 77 0.57 1.70 3.89
N ILE A 78 0.53 2.41 5.01
CA ILE A 78 1.55 2.36 6.04
C ILE A 78 0.93 1.76 7.29
N ILE A 79 1.40 0.58 7.65
CA ILE A 79 0.97 -0.13 8.86
C ILE A 79 2.17 -0.27 9.80
N ARG A 80 1.95 0.05 11.07
CA ARG A 80 2.91 -0.16 12.14
C ARG A 80 3.26 -1.64 12.25
N LYS A 81 4.53 -1.95 12.61
CA LYS A 81 4.97 -3.31 12.91
C LYS A 81 3.98 -4.04 13.84
N HIS A 82 3.63 -5.24 13.46
CA HIS A 82 2.69 -6.10 14.15
C HIS A 82 3.30 -7.50 14.35
N LYS A 83 2.59 -8.40 15.06
CA LYS A 83 2.97 -9.82 15.18
C LYS A 83 2.86 -10.55 13.83
N HIS A 84 1.92 -10.13 12.97
CA HIS A 84 1.78 -10.64 11.62
C HIS A 84 2.87 -10.06 10.73
N VAL A 85 3.42 -10.88 9.84
CA VAL A 85 4.36 -10.41 8.82
C VAL A 85 3.63 -9.57 7.75
N ALA A 86 4.37 -8.79 6.99
CA ALA A 86 3.78 -7.86 6.01
C ALA A 86 2.94 -8.58 4.95
N GLU A 87 3.35 -9.77 4.54
CA GLU A 87 2.63 -10.64 3.61
C GLU A 87 1.27 -11.03 4.15
N GLU A 88 1.22 -11.49 5.39
CA GLU A 88 -0.03 -11.90 6.05
C GLU A 88 -0.99 -10.72 6.21
N MET A 89 -0.46 -9.54 6.54
CA MET A 89 -1.28 -8.32 6.62
C MET A 89 -1.86 -7.96 5.24
N ALA A 90 -1.04 -8.03 4.19
CA ALA A 90 -1.48 -7.77 2.82
C ALA A 90 -2.54 -8.78 2.37
N ASP A 91 -2.33 -10.08 2.62
CA ASP A 91 -3.29 -11.13 2.26
C ASP A 91 -4.66 -10.90 2.90
N LYS A 92 -4.70 -10.55 4.18
CA LYS A 92 -5.95 -10.28 4.89
C LYS A 92 -6.69 -9.08 4.29
N LEU A 93 -5.98 -7.98 4.00
CA LEU A 93 -6.54 -6.79 3.37
C LEU A 93 -7.05 -7.08 1.96
N MET A 94 -6.26 -7.78 1.14
CA MET A 94 -6.61 -8.15 -0.23
C MET A 94 -7.80 -9.13 -0.27
N ALA A 95 -7.81 -10.13 0.59
CA ALA A 95 -8.88 -11.12 0.64
C ALA A 95 -10.22 -10.47 1.04
N LYS A 96 -10.22 -9.62 2.08
CA LYS A 96 -11.44 -8.96 2.54
C LYS A 96 -11.98 -7.97 1.51
N SER A 97 -11.13 -7.14 0.93
CA SER A 97 -11.54 -6.17 -0.09
C SER A 97 -12.05 -6.85 -1.36
N ARG A 98 -11.40 -7.95 -1.78
CA ARG A 98 -11.91 -8.76 -2.89
C ARG A 98 -13.29 -9.32 -2.59
N ALA A 99 -13.51 -9.90 -1.42
CA ALA A 99 -14.79 -10.44 -1.01
C ALA A 99 -15.89 -9.37 -1.04
N GLN A 100 -15.59 -8.17 -0.51
CA GLN A 100 -16.54 -7.05 -0.50
C GLN A 100 -16.88 -6.55 -1.91
N LEU A 101 -15.91 -6.46 -2.81
CA LEU A 101 -16.15 -6.09 -4.20
C LEU A 101 -17.01 -7.13 -4.95
N ILE A 102 -16.84 -8.41 -4.65
CA ILE A 102 -17.68 -9.49 -5.20
C ILE A 102 -19.08 -9.41 -4.66
N GLU A 103 -19.25 -9.26 -3.35
CA GLU A 103 -20.56 -9.13 -2.67
C GLU A 103 -21.34 -7.92 -3.20
N ALA A 104 -20.67 -6.81 -3.46
CA ALA A 104 -21.26 -5.62 -4.07
C ALA A 104 -21.52 -5.75 -5.58
N GLY A 105 -21.27 -6.91 -6.19
CA GLY A 105 -21.47 -7.15 -7.63
C GLY A 105 -20.50 -6.36 -8.53
N LYS A 106 -19.41 -5.86 -7.97
CA LYS A 106 -18.41 -5.06 -8.71
C LYS A 106 -17.32 -5.92 -9.35
N ARG A 107 -17.18 -7.17 -8.90
CA ARG A 107 -16.17 -8.12 -9.44
C ARG A 107 -16.75 -9.51 -9.59
N ALA A 108 -16.36 -10.20 -10.66
CA ALA A 108 -16.66 -11.61 -10.82
C ALA A 108 -15.82 -12.46 -9.86
N VAL A 109 -16.40 -13.55 -9.36
CA VAL A 109 -15.69 -14.49 -8.46
C VAL A 109 -14.41 -15.05 -9.11
N THR A 110 -14.42 -15.20 -10.43
CA THR A 110 -13.28 -15.73 -11.21
C THR A 110 -12.15 -14.69 -11.40
N HIS A 111 -12.40 -13.40 -11.15
CA HIS A 111 -11.37 -12.36 -11.31
C HIS A 111 -10.53 -12.24 -10.04
N PRO A 112 -9.18 -12.30 -10.14
CA PRO A 112 -8.29 -12.29 -8.97
C PRO A 112 -8.26 -10.95 -8.23
N THR A 113 -8.79 -9.88 -8.77
CA THR A 113 -8.81 -8.51 -8.25
C THR A 113 -7.38 -7.94 -8.09
N TRP A 114 -6.54 -8.52 -7.24
CA TRP A 114 -5.17 -8.09 -6.97
C TRP A 114 -4.19 -8.90 -7.82
N LEU A 115 -3.87 -8.37 -9.00
CA LEU A 115 -3.09 -9.11 -10.02
C LEU A 115 -1.59 -9.20 -9.70
N ALA A 116 -1.05 -8.19 -9.00
CA ALA A 116 0.38 -8.10 -8.69
C ALA A 116 0.78 -8.85 -7.39
N GLY A 117 -0.14 -9.61 -6.76
CA GLY A 117 0.12 -10.25 -5.48
C GLY A 117 0.34 -9.23 -4.35
N HIS A 118 1.29 -9.52 -3.44
CA HIS A 118 1.55 -8.70 -2.26
C HIS A 118 2.14 -7.31 -2.54
N GLY A 119 2.48 -7.02 -3.80
CA GLY A 119 3.05 -5.74 -4.17
C GLY A 119 4.45 -5.48 -3.58
N TRP A 120 4.87 -4.22 -3.60
CA TRP A 120 6.16 -3.78 -3.09
C TRP A 120 6.07 -3.43 -1.59
N ARG A 121 7.02 -3.96 -0.80
CA ARG A 121 7.12 -3.73 0.64
C ARG A 121 8.38 -2.98 0.98
N VAL A 122 8.24 -1.95 1.81
CA VAL A 122 9.36 -1.18 2.33
C VAL A 122 9.27 -1.17 3.86
N PHE A 123 10.34 -1.59 4.51
CA PHE A 123 10.45 -1.50 5.96
C PHE A 123 11.04 -0.14 6.32
N LEU A 124 10.29 0.62 7.11
CA LEU A 124 10.69 1.95 7.57
C LEU A 124 11.09 1.84 9.04
N GLU A 125 12.34 2.14 9.33
CA GLU A 125 12.89 1.99 10.68
C GLU A 125 13.08 3.34 11.39
N HIS A 126 13.10 4.42 10.60
CA HIS A 126 13.40 5.75 11.11
C HIS A 126 12.14 6.64 11.10
N PRO A 127 11.82 7.37 12.20
CA PRO A 127 10.64 8.24 12.28
C PRO A 127 10.55 9.26 11.15
N ASP A 128 11.67 9.81 10.70
CA ASP A 128 11.67 10.80 9.62
C ASP A 128 11.37 10.18 8.26
N GLU A 129 11.77 8.91 8.04
CA GLU A 129 11.35 8.14 6.87
C GLU A 129 9.86 7.88 6.91
N ILE A 130 9.32 7.49 8.08
CA ILE A 130 7.88 7.26 8.25
C ILE A 130 7.11 8.55 7.97
N ARG A 131 7.50 9.69 8.53
CA ARG A 131 6.86 10.99 8.26
C ARG A 131 6.91 11.39 6.81
N ARG A 132 8.05 11.19 6.13
CA ARG A 132 8.18 11.46 4.69
C ARG A 132 7.28 10.54 3.87
N THR A 133 7.22 9.26 4.23
CA THR A 133 6.40 8.28 3.52
C THR A 133 4.91 8.53 3.77
N ILE A 134 4.49 8.94 4.98
CA ILE A 134 3.11 9.38 5.24
C ILE A 134 2.74 10.52 4.29
N ARG A 135 3.53 11.60 4.25
CA ARG A 135 3.27 12.71 3.32
C ARG A 135 3.26 12.28 1.85
N TYR A 136 4.13 11.35 1.48
CA TYR A 136 4.13 10.78 0.14
C TYR A 136 2.81 10.07 -0.17
N VAL A 137 2.32 9.22 0.75
CA VAL A 137 1.06 8.49 0.58
C VAL A 137 -0.13 9.45 0.52
N GLU A 138 -0.21 10.41 1.43
CA GLU A 138 -1.28 11.42 1.48
C GLU A 138 -1.33 12.29 0.21
N ASN A 139 -0.17 12.54 -0.41
CA ASN A 139 -0.06 13.35 -1.62
C ASN A 139 -0.27 12.56 -2.93
N ASN A 140 -0.41 11.23 -2.90
CA ASN A 140 -0.63 10.47 -4.13
C ASN A 140 -1.94 10.84 -4.84
N PRO A 141 -3.12 10.85 -4.17
CA PRO A 141 -4.35 11.21 -4.84
C PRO A 141 -4.32 12.62 -5.48
N PRO A 142 -3.91 13.70 -4.78
CA PRO A 142 -3.80 15.03 -5.39
C PRO A 142 -2.83 15.11 -6.59
N LYS A 143 -1.72 14.38 -6.57
CA LYS A 143 -0.79 14.33 -7.72
C LYS A 143 -1.44 13.76 -8.97
N ASP A 144 -2.37 12.84 -8.81
CA ASP A 144 -3.12 12.23 -9.90
C ASP A 144 -4.46 12.93 -10.16
N SER A 145 -4.60 14.18 -9.69
CA SER A 145 -5.81 14.99 -9.84
C SER A 145 -7.06 14.35 -9.21
N LEU A 146 -6.86 13.51 -8.21
CA LEU A 146 -7.93 12.90 -7.41
C LEU A 146 -8.13 13.70 -6.12
N PRO A 147 -9.32 13.67 -5.53
CA PRO A 147 -9.57 14.27 -4.22
C PRO A 147 -8.64 13.71 -3.14
N ALA A 148 -8.24 14.55 -2.19
CA ALA A 148 -7.55 14.08 -0.99
C ALA A 148 -8.42 13.05 -0.24
N GLN A 149 -7.80 11.98 0.23
CA GLN A 149 -8.50 10.91 0.93
C GLN A 149 -8.27 11.03 2.44
N ALA A 150 -9.34 10.79 3.20
CA ALA A 150 -9.30 10.72 4.66
C ALA A 150 -10.12 9.52 5.11
N TRP A 151 -9.45 8.50 5.67
CA TRP A 151 -10.10 7.26 6.08
C TRP A 151 -10.20 7.17 7.60
N PRO A 152 -11.35 6.74 8.18
CA PRO A 152 -11.54 6.68 9.64
C PRO A 152 -10.54 5.80 10.38
N PHE A 153 -10.01 4.77 9.71
CA PHE A 153 -9.04 3.85 10.27
C PHE A 153 -7.60 4.37 10.30
N VAL A 154 -7.32 5.50 9.65
CA VAL A 154 -5.99 6.13 9.66
C VAL A 154 -5.82 6.93 10.95
N LYS A 155 -4.73 6.66 11.67
CA LYS A 155 -4.38 7.31 12.93
C LYS A 155 -3.22 8.26 12.75
N LEU A 156 -3.21 9.33 13.51
CA LEU A 156 -2.06 10.22 13.59
C LEU A 156 -0.80 9.44 13.99
N TYR A 157 0.31 9.76 13.37
CA TYR A 157 1.58 9.14 13.69
C TYR A 157 2.04 9.50 15.10
N ASP A 158 2.25 8.50 15.94
CA ASP A 158 2.57 8.59 17.36
C ASP A 158 4.07 8.63 17.67
N GLY A 159 4.91 8.74 16.63
CA GLY A 159 6.37 8.76 16.78
C GLY A 159 7.02 7.37 16.87
N TRP A 160 6.25 6.26 16.68
CA TRP A 160 6.86 4.93 16.61
C TRP A 160 8.01 4.91 15.58
N PRO A 161 9.18 4.26 15.80
CA PRO A 161 9.46 3.23 16.81
C PRO A 161 9.95 3.73 18.17
N LEU A 162 9.83 5.01 18.45
CA LEU A 162 10.32 5.61 19.71
C LEU A 162 9.37 5.46 20.89
N HIS A 163 8.22 4.85 20.69
CA HIS A 163 7.28 4.64 21.78
C HIS A 163 7.88 3.74 22.85
N PRO A 164 7.75 4.08 24.17
CA PRO A 164 8.11 3.19 25.25
C PRO A 164 7.47 1.81 25.05
N GLY A 165 8.24 0.74 24.98
CA GLY A 165 7.79 -0.63 24.67
C GLY A 165 8.16 -1.11 23.26
N HIS A 166 8.76 -0.29 22.40
CA HIS A 166 9.38 -0.74 21.16
C HIS A 166 10.86 -1.11 21.39
N SER A 167 11.34 -2.05 20.57
CA SER A 167 12.68 -2.61 20.72
C SER A 167 13.71 -1.52 21.03
N PRO A 168 14.26 -1.52 22.25
CA PRO A 168 15.24 -0.54 22.67
C PRO A 168 16.57 -0.70 21.90
N ASN A 169 16.68 -1.70 21.05
CA ASN A 169 17.87 -2.06 20.30
C ASN A 169 17.81 -1.67 18.82
N SER A 170 16.77 -0.96 18.38
CA SER A 170 16.76 -0.42 17.02
C SER A 170 17.97 0.51 16.82
N PRO A 171 18.56 0.61 15.60
CA PRO A 171 19.66 1.53 15.33
C PRO A 171 19.32 2.96 15.73
N TYR A 172 18.07 3.36 15.57
CA TYR A 172 17.60 4.70 15.92
C TYR A 172 17.48 4.90 17.45
N ALA A 173 16.93 3.93 18.17
CA ALA A 173 16.88 4.00 19.65
C ALA A 173 18.29 4.05 20.24
N ARG A 174 19.24 3.33 19.66
CA ARG A 174 20.66 3.39 20.07
C ARG A 174 21.28 4.75 19.77
N ALA A 175 21.04 5.32 18.60
CA ALA A 175 21.52 6.65 18.23
C ALA A 175 20.95 7.75 19.13
N LEU A 176 19.67 7.67 19.51
CA LEU A 176 19.06 8.62 20.43
C LEU A 176 19.56 8.47 21.86
N ARG A 177 19.84 7.25 22.33
CA ARG A 177 20.48 7.04 23.65
C ARG A 177 21.89 7.65 23.65
N ALA A 178 22.67 7.40 22.59
CA ALA A 178 24.00 7.99 22.46
C ALA A 178 23.94 9.53 22.44
N ALA A 179 22.87 10.12 21.93
CA ALA A 179 22.63 11.55 21.90
C ALA A 179 21.93 12.11 23.19
N GLY A 180 21.67 11.26 24.18
CA GLY A 180 20.96 11.65 25.42
C GLY A 180 19.50 12.07 25.21
N ARG A 181 18.89 11.68 24.08
CA ARG A 181 17.52 12.08 23.66
C ARG A 181 16.48 10.96 23.79
N TYR A 182 16.87 9.83 24.34
CA TYR A 182 15.96 8.71 24.57
C TYR A 182 15.79 8.54 26.10
N PRO A 183 14.54 8.49 26.62
CA PRO A 183 14.29 8.22 28.03
C PRO A 183 14.74 6.82 28.46
#